data_b98641f4b2feaaac52f13f838443f375
#
_entry.id   b98641f4b2feaaac52f13f838443f375
#
_cell.length_a   1.000
_cell.length_b   1.000
_cell.length_c   1.000
_cell.angle_alpha   90.00
_cell.angle_beta   90.00
_cell.angle_gamma   90.00
#
_symmetry.space_group_name_H-M   'P 1'
#
loop_
_entity.id
_entity.type
_entity.pdbx_description
1 polymer ?
#
loop_
_entity_poly.entity_id
_entity_poly.type
_entity_poly.pdbx_seq_one_letter_code
_entity_poly.pdbx_strand_id
1 'polypeptide(L)'
;MKIYIYDTQTNEYLYEAEAQIDPLASSGGETIYLMPPNATKTAPLEPKAGFVNIFNNGKWEQIKDERGKTYYGNDNNAVTITELGQEKGLNKEPKIDEQEKELAEIEAEIAECENYIRHALIIGNTAVLENLRAELKELIVKREELRK
;
A
#
# COMPACT_ATOMS: atom_id res chain seq x y z
N MET A 1 -21.50 -21.53 27.11
CA MET A 1 -21.94 -20.61 26.04
C MET A 1 -20.72 -20.06 25.34
N LYS A 2 -20.65 -20.20 24.02
CA LYS A 2 -19.55 -19.65 23.23
C LYS A 2 -19.53 -18.12 23.25
N ILE A 3 -18.34 -17.58 23.46
CA ILE A 3 -18.04 -16.14 23.38
C ILE A 3 -16.81 -15.93 22.55
N TYR A 4 -16.68 -14.76 21.97
CA TYR A 4 -15.59 -14.38 21.09
C TYR A 4 -14.86 -13.20 21.70
N ILE A 5 -13.57 -13.38 21.91
CA ILE A 5 -12.70 -12.42 22.60
C ILE A 5 -12.00 -11.55 21.57
N TYR A 6 -11.95 -10.26 21.84
CA TYR A 6 -11.24 -9.29 21.03
C TYR A 6 -10.25 -8.47 21.86
N ASP A 7 -9.27 -7.91 21.20
CA ASP A 7 -8.27 -7.05 21.81
C ASP A 7 -8.90 -5.73 22.31
N THR A 8 -8.52 -5.27 23.49
CA THR A 8 -9.08 -4.06 24.09
C THR A 8 -8.62 -2.75 23.48
N GLN A 9 -7.54 -2.77 22.72
CA GLN A 9 -6.97 -1.58 22.07
C GLN A 9 -7.31 -1.53 20.58
N THR A 10 -7.13 -2.66 19.88
CA THR A 10 -7.32 -2.75 18.43
C THR A 10 -8.70 -3.27 18.03
N ASN A 11 -9.44 -3.86 18.97
CA ASN A 11 -10.71 -4.57 18.76
C ASN A 11 -10.59 -5.78 17.79
N GLU A 12 -9.38 -6.22 17.50
CA GLU A 12 -9.13 -7.40 16.67
C GLU A 12 -9.62 -8.68 17.34
N TYR A 13 -10.19 -9.58 16.56
CA TYR A 13 -10.55 -10.92 17.02
C TYR A 13 -9.30 -11.68 17.47
N LEU A 14 -9.34 -12.26 18.67
CA LEU A 14 -8.25 -13.05 19.22
C LEU A 14 -8.56 -14.56 19.17
N TYR A 15 -9.62 -14.98 19.84
CA TYR A 15 -10.00 -16.39 19.94
C TYR A 15 -11.44 -16.57 20.41
N GLU A 16 -11.97 -17.78 20.24
CA GLU A 16 -13.22 -18.19 20.88
C GLU A 16 -12.97 -18.81 22.26
N ALA A 17 -13.88 -18.60 23.16
CA ALA A 17 -13.86 -19.16 24.51
C ALA A 17 -15.26 -19.61 24.94
N GLU A 18 -15.35 -20.30 26.06
CA GLU A 18 -16.62 -20.61 26.71
C GLU A 18 -16.79 -19.74 27.96
N ALA A 19 -17.90 -19.02 28.00
CA ALA A 19 -18.27 -18.23 29.17
C ALA A 19 -18.61 -19.16 30.32
N GLN A 20 -18.04 -18.88 31.47
CA GLN A 20 -18.34 -19.59 32.71
C GLN A 20 -19.71 -19.12 33.29
N ILE A 21 -20.38 -20.03 33.96
CA ILE A 21 -21.64 -19.69 34.64
C ILE A 21 -21.31 -18.87 35.88
N ASP A 22 -22.04 -17.78 36.10
CA ASP A 22 -22.00 -17.03 37.35
C ASP A 22 -22.85 -17.76 38.41
N PRO A 23 -22.24 -18.44 39.40
CA PRO A 23 -22.98 -19.22 40.38
C PRO A 23 -23.80 -18.36 41.34
N LEU A 24 -23.41 -17.10 41.54
CA LEU A 24 -24.12 -16.17 42.43
C LEU A 24 -25.35 -15.56 41.73
N ALA A 25 -25.19 -15.13 40.48
CA ALA A 25 -26.27 -14.54 39.70
C ALA A 25 -27.27 -15.59 39.19
N SER A 26 -26.83 -16.85 39.03
CA SER A 26 -27.65 -17.96 38.53
C SER A 26 -28.55 -18.61 39.61
N SER A 27 -28.57 -18.11 40.84
CA SER A 27 -29.30 -18.68 41.97
C SER A 27 -30.85 -18.57 41.82
N GLY A 28 -31.37 -17.79 40.88
CA GLY A 28 -32.79 -17.56 40.66
C GLY A 28 -33.46 -18.45 39.59
N GLY A 29 -32.79 -19.49 39.07
CA GLY A 29 -33.33 -20.40 38.07
C GLY A 29 -32.98 -20.03 36.63
N GLU A 30 -32.38 -18.88 36.38
CA GLU A 30 -31.80 -18.51 35.07
C GLU A 30 -30.28 -18.75 35.11
N THR A 31 -29.74 -19.29 34.01
CA THR A 31 -28.30 -19.44 33.85
C THR A 31 -27.70 -18.14 33.35
N ILE A 32 -26.96 -17.46 34.21
CA ILE A 32 -26.24 -16.23 33.88
C ILE A 32 -24.76 -16.55 33.67
N TYR A 33 -24.18 -16.01 32.62
CA TYR A 33 -22.80 -16.23 32.26
C TYR A 33 -21.93 -15.00 32.53
N LEU A 34 -20.73 -15.27 32.99
CA LEU A 34 -19.69 -14.24 33.17
C LEU A 34 -19.19 -13.80 31.82
N MET A 35 -19.42 -12.55 31.48
CA MET A 35 -18.96 -11.95 30.20
C MET A 35 -17.79 -11.00 30.50
N PRO A 36 -16.58 -11.30 29.99
CA PRO A 36 -15.49 -10.32 29.98
C PRO A 36 -15.86 -9.04 29.21
N PRO A 37 -15.31 -7.88 29.55
CA PRO A 37 -15.64 -6.62 28.92
C PRO A 37 -15.24 -6.58 27.43
N ASN A 38 -14.28 -7.41 27.03
CA ASN A 38 -13.78 -7.57 25.65
C ASN A 38 -14.30 -8.87 25.00
N ALA A 39 -15.51 -9.25 25.31
CA ALA A 39 -16.15 -10.45 24.75
C ALA A 39 -17.52 -10.13 24.15
N THR A 40 -17.89 -10.88 23.12
CA THR A 40 -19.20 -10.81 22.49
C THR A 40 -19.76 -12.21 22.24
N LYS A 41 -21.07 -12.33 22.18
CA LYS A 41 -21.77 -13.55 21.78
C LYS A 41 -21.88 -13.69 20.25
N THR A 42 -21.64 -12.61 19.54
CA THR A 42 -21.71 -12.58 18.07
C THR A 42 -20.48 -13.24 17.48
N ALA A 43 -20.66 -14.23 16.63
CA ALA A 43 -19.54 -14.88 15.94
C ALA A 43 -18.85 -13.93 14.94
N PRO A 44 -17.52 -13.99 14.83
CA PRO A 44 -16.80 -13.21 13.83
C PRO A 44 -17.16 -13.66 12.41
N LEU A 45 -16.88 -12.80 11.44
CA LEU A 45 -17.04 -13.14 10.04
C LEU A 45 -16.04 -14.22 9.61
N GLU A 46 -16.40 -14.99 8.58
CA GLU A 46 -15.51 -16.01 8.01
C GLU A 46 -14.12 -15.44 7.70
N PRO A 47 -13.05 -16.16 8.06
CA PRO A 47 -11.69 -15.70 7.81
C PRO A 47 -11.45 -15.45 6.32
N LYS A 48 -10.94 -14.28 5.99
CA LYS A 48 -10.57 -13.91 4.62
C LYS A 48 -9.08 -13.55 4.57
N ALA A 49 -8.36 -14.13 3.60
CA ALA A 49 -6.93 -13.85 3.41
C ALA A 49 -6.67 -12.34 3.21
N GLY A 50 -5.72 -11.80 3.96
CA GLY A 50 -5.36 -10.38 3.91
C GLY A 50 -6.35 -9.44 4.61
N PHE A 51 -7.26 -9.99 5.43
CA PHE A 51 -8.20 -9.21 6.24
C PHE A 51 -8.20 -9.71 7.68
N VAL A 52 -8.52 -8.82 8.60
CA VAL A 52 -8.75 -9.11 10.02
C VAL A 52 -10.16 -8.73 10.42
N ASN A 53 -10.71 -9.49 11.36
CA ASN A 53 -12.01 -9.18 11.96
C ASN A 53 -11.82 -8.21 13.12
N ILE A 54 -12.52 -7.09 13.11
CA ILE A 54 -12.58 -6.13 14.21
C ILE A 54 -14.02 -6.03 14.74
N PHE A 55 -14.15 -5.98 16.07
CA PHE A 55 -15.43 -5.77 16.71
C PHE A 55 -15.67 -4.27 16.96
N ASN A 56 -16.60 -3.70 16.22
CA ASN A 56 -16.90 -2.28 16.29
C ASN A 56 -18.41 -2.05 16.36
N ASN A 57 -18.86 -1.17 17.27
CA ASN A 57 -20.26 -0.80 17.43
C ASN A 57 -21.22 -2.00 17.51
N GLY A 58 -20.82 -3.07 18.20
CA GLY A 58 -21.67 -4.24 18.44
C GLY A 58 -21.71 -5.27 17.30
N LYS A 59 -20.89 -5.12 16.29
CA LYS A 59 -20.79 -6.04 15.13
C LYS A 59 -19.35 -6.26 14.69
N TRP A 60 -19.13 -7.37 13.98
CA TRP A 60 -17.85 -7.65 13.36
C TRP A 60 -17.77 -7.02 11.98
N GLU A 61 -16.61 -6.42 11.70
CA GLU A 61 -16.26 -5.85 10.41
C GLU A 61 -14.92 -6.43 9.95
N GLN A 62 -14.74 -6.62 8.65
CA GLN A 62 -13.45 -7.03 8.09
C GLN A 62 -12.73 -5.82 7.53
N ILE A 63 -11.51 -5.60 7.99
CA ILE A 63 -10.63 -4.59 7.43
C ILE A 63 -9.39 -5.26 6.83
N LYS A 64 -8.86 -4.58 5.82
CA LYS A 64 -7.66 -5.06 5.13
C LYS A 64 -6.45 -4.93 6.03
N ASP A 65 -5.65 -5.99 6.09
CA ASP A 65 -4.39 -6.02 6.83
C ASP A 65 -3.23 -5.70 5.88
N GLU A 66 -2.74 -4.48 5.96
CA GLU A 66 -1.60 -4.00 5.19
C GLU A 66 -0.31 -3.94 6.02
N ARG A 67 -0.33 -4.46 7.26
CA ARG A 67 0.85 -4.52 8.14
C ARG A 67 2.00 -5.29 7.49
N GLY A 68 3.22 -4.78 7.65
CA GLY A 68 4.42 -5.33 7.04
C GLY A 68 4.68 -4.88 5.60
N LYS A 69 3.76 -4.14 4.97
CA LYS A 69 3.95 -3.57 3.64
C LYS A 69 4.52 -2.17 3.72
N THR A 70 5.24 -1.77 2.68
CA THR A 70 5.79 -0.42 2.56
C THR A 70 4.89 0.43 1.68
N TYR A 71 4.60 1.62 2.16
CA TYR A 71 3.86 2.68 1.47
C TYR A 71 4.70 3.95 1.45
N TYR A 72 4.29 4.95 0.70
CA TYR A 72 5.05 6.18 0.50
C TYR A 72 4.23 7.40 0.88
N GLY A 73 4.81 8.28 1.67
CA GLY A 73 4.26 9.59 1.99
C GLY A 73 4.25 10.53 0.78
N ASN A 74 3.69 11.72 0.96
CA ASN A 74 3.66 12.74 -0.10
C ASN A 74 5.06 13.27 -0.48
N ASP A 75 6.01 13.09 0.41
CA ASP A 75 7.43 13.43 0.27
C ASP A 75 8.28 12.23 -0.22
N ASN A 76 7.63 11.17 -0.71
CA ASN A 76 8.25 9.91 -1.14
C ASN A 76 9.03 9.16 -0.05
N ASN A 77 8.88 9.52 1.22
CA ASN A 77 9.47 8.75 2.31
C ASN A 77 8.77 7.41 2.46
N ALA A 78 9.55 6.34 2.52
CA ALA A 78 9.06 5.00 2.73
C ALA A 78 8.58 4.80 4.17
N VAL A 79 7.36 4.33 4.34
CA VAL A 79 6.73 4.03 5.63
C VAL A 79 6.29 2.58 5.64
N THR A 80 6.82 1.80 6.57
CA THR A 80 6.34 0.43 6.79
C THR A 80 5.11 0.47 7.68
N ILE A 81 4.03 -0.13 7.21
CA ILE A 81 2.76 -0.19 7.94
C ILE A 81 2.92 -1.13 9.14
N THR A 82 2.68 -0.65 10.33
CA THR A 82 2.75 -1.42 11.58
C THR A 82 1.41 -1.57 12.28
N GLU A 83 0.46 -0.71 11.97
CA GLU A 83 -0.87 -0.68 12.57
C GLU A 83 -1.96 -0.77 11.50
N LEU A 84 -3.13 -1.26 11.89
CA LEU A 84 -4.29 -1.33 11.01
C LEU A 84 -4.79 0.07 10.63
N GLY A 85 -5.01 0.30 9.34
CA GLY A 85 -5.51 1.56 8.82
C GLY A 85 -4.46 2.67 8.70
N GLN A 86 -3.20 2.38 9.01
CA GLN A 86 -2.09 3.34 8.87
C GLN A 86 -1.80 3.70 7.40
N GLU A 87 -2.20 2.84 6.45
CA GLU A 87 -2.05 3.07 5.01
C GLU A 87 -2.89 4.22 4.46
N LYS A 88 -3.86 4.72 5.23
CA LYS A 88 -4.75 5.81 4.80
C LYS A 88 -3.97 7.09 4.56
N GLY A 89 -4.08 7.62 3.34
CA GLY A 89 -3.38 8.82 2.91
C GLY A 89 -1.95 8.60 2.41
N LEU A 90 -1.47 7.34 2.38
CA LEU A 90 -0.20 6.96 1.80
C LEU A 90 -0.38 6.38 0.39
N ASN A 91 0.68 6.43 -0.40
CA ASN A 91 0.70 5.89 -1.76
C ASN A 91 1.37 4.51 -1.78
N LYS A 92 0.89 3.59 -2.62
CA LYS A 92 1.52 2.26 -2.79
C LYS A 92 2.86 2.33 -3.50
N GLU A 93 3.02 3.32 -4.35
CA GLU A 93 4.22 3.56 -5.13
C GLU A 93 4.70 4.99 -4.85
N PRO A 94 6.01 5.24 -4.93
CA PRO A 94 6.53 6.59 -4.79
C PRO A 94 5.96 7.47 -5.91
N LYS A 95 5.66 8.72 -5.59
CA LYS A 95 5.30 9.71 -6.60
C LYS A 95 6.53 9.99 -7.44
N ILE A 96 6.48 9.65 -8.71
CA ILE A 96 7.48 10.08 -9.68
C ILE A 96 7.14 11.52 -10.05
N ASP A 97 8.09 12.43 -9.88
CA ASP A 97 7.95 13.78 -10.41
C ASP A 97 7.84 13.65 -11.93
N GLU A 98 6.76 14.18 -12.52
CA GLU A 98 6.56 14.12 -13.97
C GLU A 98 7.72 14.75 -14.74
N GLN A 99 8.35 15.76 -14.15
CA GLN A 99 9.53 16.41 -14.70
C GLN A 99 10.75 15.48 -14.72
N GLU A 100 10.97 14.70 -13.66
CA GLU A 100 12.04 13.69 -13.62
C GLU A 100 11.79 12.57 -14.63
N LYS A 101 10.54 12.16 -14.78
CA LYS A 101 10.16 11.13 -15.76
C LYS A 101 10.37 11.62 -17.18
N GLU A 102 9.92 12.82 -17.52
CA GLU A 102 10.11 13.43 -18.82
C GLU A 102 11.60 13.64 -19.14
N LEU A 103 12.39 14.04 -18.14
CA LEU A 103 13.84 14.16 -18.27
C LEU A 103 14.50 12.82 -18.59
N ALA A 104 14.11 11.74 -17.88
CA ALA A 104 14.64 10.41 -18.13
C ALA A 104 14.29 9.87 -19.53
N GLU A 105 13.08 10.14 -20.03
CA GLU A 105 12.64 9.79 -21.38
C GLU A 105 13.49 10.53 -22.44
N ILE A 106 13.71 11.82 -22.28
CA ILE A 106 14.55 12.61 -23.19
C ILE A 106 16.01 12.15 -23.16
N GLU A 107 16.56 11.82 -22.00
CA GLU A 107 17.92 11.27 -21.90
C GLU A 107 18.06 9.92 -22.61
N ALA A 108 17.05 9.07 -22.55
CA ALA A 108 17.02 7.81 -23.30
C ALA A 108 16.95 8.06 -24.82
N GLU A 109 16.14 9.00 -25.30
CA GLU A 109 16.06 9.39 -26.70
C GLU A 109 17.39 9.98 -27.21
N ILE A 110 18.07 10.79 -26.41
CA ILE A 110 19.41 11.33 -26.72
C ILE A 110 20.41 10.17 -26.89
N ALA A 111 20.44 9.21 -25.97
CA ALA A 111 21.34 8.06 -26.05
C ALA A 111 21.07 7.19 -27.30
N GLU A 112 19.81 7.01 -27.67
CA GLU A 112 19.43 6.28 -28.87
C GLU A 112 19.87 7.05 -30.16
N CYS A 113 19.62 8.35 -30.19
CA CYS A 113 20.04 9.20 -31.31
C CYS A 113 21.57 9.20 -31.49
N GLU A 114 22.33 9.26 -30.39
CA GLU A 114 23.81 9.15 -30.43
C GLU A 114 24.27 7.79 -30.96
N ASN A 115 23.58 6.71 -30.63
CA ASN A 115 23.87 5.39 -31.20
C ASN A 115 23.61 5.33 -32.70
N TYR A 116 22.52 5.90 -33.19
CA TYR A 116 22.23 5.99 -34.62
C TYR A 116 23.25 6.83 -35.37
N ILE A 117 23.70 7.96 -34.81
CA ILE A 117 24.78 8.79 -35.36
C ILE A 117 26.06 7.98 -35.47
N ARG A 118 26.45 7.26 -34.44
CA ARG A 118 27.64 6.40 -34.41
C ARG A 118 27.57 5.32 -35.51
N HIS A 119 26.41 4.67 -35.61
CA HIS A 119 26.17 3.65 -36.64
C HIS A 119 26.26 4.23 -38.06
N ALA A 120 25.61 5.39 -38.30
CA ALA A 120 25.64 6.08 -39.61
C ALA A 120 27.08 6.50 -40.00
N LEU A 121 27.90 6.92 -39.02
CA LEU A 121 29.32 7.21 -39.26
C LEU A 121 30.11 5.96 -39.65
N ILE A 122 29.88 4.82 -39.00
CA ILE A 122 30.58 3.56 -39.29
C ILE A 122 30.26 3.07 -40.71
N ILE A 123 29.00 3.12 -41.13
CA ILE A 123 28.57 2.67 -42.48
C ILE A 123 28.74 3.73 -43.56
N GLY A 124 29.15 4.94 -43.23
CA GLY A 124 29.37 6.05 -44.16
C GLY A 124 28.09 6.67 -44.72
N ASN A 125 26.94 6.53 -44.07
CA ASN A 125 25.68 7.12 -44.48
C ASN A 125 25.57 8.60 -44.05
N THR A 126 26.12 9.48 -44.90
CA THR A 126 26.16 10.92 -44.61
C THR A 126 24.78 11.60 -44.77
N ALA A 127 23.89 11.06 -45.58
CA ALA A 127 22.56 11.64 -45.79
C ALA A 127 21.69 11.65 -44.54
N VAL A 128 21.85 10.67 -43.68
CA VAL A 128 21.10 10.54 -42.40
C VAL A 128 21.76 11.33 -41.27
N LEU A 129 23.07 11.56 -41.32
CA LEU A 129 23.84 12.21 -40.27
C LEU A 129 23.36 13.63 -39.96
N GLU A 130 23.01 14.42 -40.94
CA GLU A 130 22.56 15.81 -40.75
C GLU A 130 21.21 15.86 -40.04
N ASN A 131 20.29 14.97 -40.41
CA ASN A 131 18.99 14.85 -39.78
C ASN A 131 19.12 14.40 -38.34
N LEU A 132 19.93 13.37 -38.07
CA LEU A 132 20.18 12.88 -36.70
C LEU A 132 20.86 13.92 -35.82
N ARG A 133 21.78 14.70 -36.35
CA ARG A 133 22.41 15.81 -35.62
C ARG A 133 21.46 16.93 -35.31
N ALA A 134 20.52 17.26 -36.18
CA ALA A 134 19.48 18.24 -35.94
C ALA A 134 18.52 17.77 -34.85
N GLU A 135 18.07 16.51 -34.89
CA GLU A 135 17.24 15.89 -33.91
C GLU A 135 17.91 15.85 -32.51
N LEU A 136 19.19 15.46 -32.46
CA LEU A 136 19.97 15.46 -31.24
C LEU A 136 20.08 16.86 -30.62
N LYS A 137 20.26 17.90 -31.40
CA LYS A 137 20.28 19.30 -30.91
C LYS A 137 18.94 19.71 -30.30
N GLU A 138 17.83 19.36 -30.93
CA GLU A 138 16.49 19.64 -30.38
C GLU A 138 16.25 18.93 -29.05
N LEU A 139 16.64 17.67 -28.95
CA LEU A 139 16.53 16.90 -27.71
C LEU A 139 17.40 17.50 -26.59
N ILE A 140 18.62 17.94 -26.90
CA ILE A 140 19.51 18.59 -25.92
C ILE A 140 18.90 19.90 -25.43
N VAL A 141 18.32 20.73 -26.30
CA VAL A 141 17.65 21.98 -25.92
C VAL A 141 16.48 21.67 -24.99
N LYS A 142 15.64 20.71 -25.33
CA LYS A 142 14.49 20.28 -24.52
C LYS A 142 14.92 19.78 -23.14
N ARG A 143 16.00 18.98 -23.07
CA ARG A 143 16.60 18.55 -21.80
C ARG A 143 17.05 19.74 -20.93
N GLU A 144 17.74 20.73 -21.50
CA GLU A 144 18.22 21.90 -20.76
C GLU A 144 17.05 22.80 -20.27
N GLU A 145 15.94 22.84 -21.01
CA GLU A 145 14.74 23.55 -20.57
C GLU A 145 14.09 22.88 -19.34
N LEU A 146 14.05 21.55 -19.29
CA LEU A 146 13.52 20.81 -18.17
C LEU A 146 14.41 20.87 -16.91
N ARG A 147 15.69 21.13 -17.09
CA ARG A 147 16.65 21.28 -15.97
C ARG A 147 16.64 22.66 -15.32
N LYS A 148 15.98 23.61 -15.89
CA LYS A 148 15.81 24.97 -15.32
C LYS A 148 14.70 25.03 -14.30
#